data_f08040a204f8fa65df1b0ce842969ff4
#
_entry.id   f08040a204f8fa65df1b0ce842969ff4
#
_cell.length_a   1.000
_cell.length_b   1.000
_cell.length_c   1.000
_cell.angle_alpha   90.00
_cell.angle_beta   90.00
_cell.angle_gamma   90.00
#
_symmetry.space_group_name_H-M   'P 1'
#
loop_
_entity.id
_entity.type
_entity.pdbx_description
1 polymer ?
#
loop_
_entity_poly.entity_id
_entity_poly.type
_entity_poly.pdbx_seq_one_letter_code
_entity_poly.pdbx_strand_id
1 'polypeptide(L)'
;QLGFRRVVLARELSLKQIRAINDTICSTSTPIELEAFVHGALCVSYSGRCYLSEVLMNRSANRGCCAQLCRQRYDLLDKDGNEILDIHGEPIHQRYLLSLQDMDRSLYLAEMIEAGVTTFKIEGRLKDRDYVTNIVAYYRQLLDQLIDSNQYLQSSSIKSIYQYNFAPNPAKTFH
;
A
#
# COMPACT_ATOMS: atom_id res chain seq x y z
N GLN A 1 10.76 -25.96 5.67
CA GLN A 1 10.06 -25.07 4.73
C GLN A 1 8.60 -24.96 5.16
N LEU A 2 8.07 -23.74 5.29
CA LEU A 2 6.70 -23.48 5.80
C LEU A 2 5.62 -23.66 4.73
N GLY A 3 5.96 -24.00 3.47
CA GLY A 3 5.02 -24.26 2.39
C GLY A 3 4.32 -23.03 1.80
N PHE A 4 4.80 -21.82 2.08
CA PHE A 4 4.27 -20.59 1.46
C PHE A 4 4.61 -20.56 -0.03
N ARG A 5 3.62 -20.17 -0.85
CA ARG A 5 3.79 -19.95 -2.30
C ARG A 5 3.96 -18.47 -2.66
N ARG A 6 3.46 -17.56 -1.79
CA ARG A 6 3.52 -16.12 -2.00
C ARG A 6 3.84 -15.42 -0.69
N VAL A 7 4.64 -14.37 -0.76
CA VAL A 7 5.01 -13.53 0.39
C VAL A 7 4.64 -12.09 0.08
N VAL A 8 3.92 -11.46 1.02
CA VAL A 8 3.64 -10.02 0.97
C VAL A 8 4.82 -9.28 1.56
N LEU A 9 5.44 -8.43 0.75
CA LEU A 9 6.59 -7.65 1.14
C LEU A 9 6.21 -6.49 2.07
N ALA A 10 7.12 -6.15 3.00
CA ALA A 10 6.98 -4.95 3.81
C ALA A 10 7.00 -3.69 2.93
N ARG A 11 6.22 -2.66 3.33
CA ARG A 11 6.09 -1.42 2.55
C ARG A 11 7.37 -0.60 2.48
N GLU A 12 8.26 -0.80 3.44
CA GLU A 12 9.52 -0.07 3.62
C GLU A 12 10.62 -0.52 2.65
N LEU A 13 10.44 -1.64 1.95
CA LEU A 13 11.46 -2.17 1.07
C LEU A 13 11.64 -1.29 -0.17
N SER A 14 12.91 -0.99 -0.47
CA SER A 14 13.32 -0.35 -1.72
C SER A 14 13.33 -1.37 -2.88
N LEU A 15 13.27 -0.89 -4.12
CA LEU A 15 13.40 -1.74 -5.31
C LEU A 15 14.69 -2.58 -5.31
N LYS A 16 15.80 -2.00 -4.82
CA LYS A 16 17.07 -2.72 -4.67
C LYS A 16 16.95 -3.91 -3.72
N GLN A 17 16.27 -3.72 -2.58
CA GLN A 17 16.05 -4.80 -1.61
C GLN A 17 15.10 -5.87 -2.16
N ILE A 18 14.04 -5.46 -2.87
CA ILE A 18 13.11 -6.39 -3.53
C ILE A 18 13.84 -7.25 -4.54
N ARG A 19 14.70 -6.65 -5.38
CA ARG A 19 15.53 -7.38 -6.36
C ARG A 19 16.45 -8.37 -5.67
N ALA A 20 17.15 -7.98 -4.61
CA ALA A 20 18.02 -8.89 -3.86
C ALA A 20 17.25 -10.09 -3.23
N ILE A 21 16.03 -9.86 -2.76
CA ILE A 21 15.14 -10.93 -2.27
C ILE A 21 14.78 -11.87 -3.43
N ASN A 22 14.38 -11.32 -4.58
CA ASN A 22 14.02 -12.11 -5.75
C ASN A 22 15.20 -12.96 -6.24
N ASP A 23 16.41 -12.39 -6.34
CA ASP A 23 17.62 -13.10 -6.75
C ASP A 23 17.92 -14.27 -5.80
N THR A 24 17.72 -14.05 -4.50
CA THR A 24 17.87 -15.13 -3.50
C THR A 24 16.82 -16.23 -3.70
N ILE A 25 15.55 -15.87 -3.97
CA ILE A 25 14.47 -16.84 -4.24
C ILE A 25 14.79 -17.63 -5.51
N CYS A 26 15.21 -16.96 -6.59
CA CYS A 26 15.54 -17.60 -7.85
C CYS A 26 16.72 -18.58 -7.73
N SER A 27 17.61 -18.40 -6.75
CA SER A 27 18.70 -19.35 -6.49
C SER A 27 18.24 -20.61 -5.74
N THR A 28 16.99 -20.65 -5.28
CA THR A 28 16.40 -21.81 -4.60
C THR A 28 15.58 -22.68 -5.56
N SER A 29 15.36 -23.92 -5.20
CA SER A 29 14.49 -24.84 -5.97
C SER A 29 13.00 -24.61 -5.74
N THR A 30 12.60 -23.71 -4.84
CA THR A 30 11.20 -23.48 -4.48
C THR A 30 10.77 -22.13 -5.02
N PRO A 31 9.88 -22.07 -6.01
CA PRO A 31 9.34 -20.80 -6.51
C PRO A 31 8.47 -20.14 -5.45
N ILE A 32 8.75 -18.88 -5.15
CA ILE A 32 7.96 -18.03 -4.24
C ILE A 32 7.62 -16.75 -5.00
N GLU A 33 6.33 -16.45 -5.08
CA GLU A 33 5.83 -15.20 -5.67
C GLU A 33 5.99 -14.04 -4.69
N LEU A 34 6.38 -12.87 -5.20
CA LEU A 34 6.47 -11.65 -4.44
C LEU A 34 5.23 -10.77 -4.66
N GLU A 35 4.54 -10.44 -3.57
CA GLU A 35 3.41 -9.50 -3.57
C GLU A 35 3.84 -8.19 -2.90
N ALA A 36 3.60 -7.06 -3.55
CA ALA A 36 3.94 -5.75 -3.02
C ALA A 36 2.76 -4.78 -3.07
N PHE A 37 2.66 -3.92 -2.07
CA PHE A 37 1.69 -2.84 -2.07
C PHE A 37 2.04 -1.80 -3.13
N VAL A 38 1.04 -1.38 -3.91
CA VAL A 38 1.19 -0.36 -4.96
C VAL A 38 0.31 0.87 -4.74
N HIS A 39 -0.80 0.74 -4.00
CA HIS A 39 -1.71 1.87 -3.78
C HIS A 39 -2.46 1.76 -2.46
N GLY A 40 -2.85 2.92 -1.95
CA GLY A 40 -3.79 3.07 -0.84
C GLY A 40 -3.13 3.45 0.48
N ALA A 41 -3.88 3.30 1.55
CA ALA A 41 -3.53 3.83 2.86
C ALA A 41 -2.16 3.34 3.37
N LEU A 42 -1.23 4.28 3.54
CA LEU A 42 0.09 4.00 4.09
C LEU A 42 0.03 3.93 5.62
N CYS A 43 0.67 2.91 6.20
CA CYS A 43 0.79 2.78 7.65
C CYS A 43 1.83 3.76 8.20
N VAL A 44 1.50 4.48 9.28
CA VAL A 44 2.43 5.37 9.98
C VAL A 44 3.53 4.60 10.74
N SER A 45 3.27 3.34 11.06
CA SER A 45 4.19 2.49 11.80
C SER A 45 4.99 1.56 10.88
N TYR A 46 6.16 1.16 11.33
CA TYR A 46 6.91 0.07 10.71
C TYR A 46 6.09 -1.21 10.67
N SER A 47 6.24 -1.99 9.59
CA SER A 47 5.53 -3.26 9.42
C SER A 47 5.81 -4.22 10.59
N GLY A 48 4.73 -4.74 11.20
CA GLY A 48 4.81 -5.67 12.33
C GLY A 48 5.18 -5.03 13.69
N ARG A 49 5.20 -3.70 13.82
CA ARG A 49 5.62 -3.01 15.04
C ARG A 49 4.60 -2.00 15.59
N CYS A 50 3.35 -2.10 15.18
CA CYS A 50 2.31 -1.22 15.70
C CYS A 50 1.61 -1.85 16.91
N TYR A 51 1.69 -1.20 18.06
CA TYR A 51 1.02 -1.61 19.31
C TYR A 51 -0.15 -0.69 19.68
N LEU A 52 -0.43 0.35 18.90
CA LEU A 52 -1.45 1.35 19.22
C LEU A 52 -2.83 0.74 19.43
N SER A 53 -3.26 -0.16 18.53
CA SER A 53 -4.54 -0.86 18.66
C SER A 53 -4.57 -1.85 19.83
N GLU A 54 -3.43 -2.44 20.20
CA GLU A 54 -3.33 -3.37 21.31
C GLU A 54 -3.49 -2.64 22.64
N VAL A 55 -2.76 -1.54 22.81
CA VAL A 55 -2.79 -0.74 24.04
C VAL A 55 -4.15 -0.08 24.28
N LEU A 56 -4.76 0.51 23.24
CA LEU A 56 -5.97 1.31 23.39
C LEU A 56 -7.28 0.52 23.21
N MET A 57 -7.25 -0.60 22.48
CA MET A 57 -8.45 -1.33 22.07
C MET A 57 -8.36 -2.84 22.32
N ASN A 58 -7.29 -3.31 22.92
CA ASN A 58 -6.99 -4.74 23.14
C ASN A 58 -7.09 -5.57 21.85
N ARG A 59 -6.63 -4.99 20.72
CA ARG A 59 -6.67 -5.60 19.37
C ARG A 59 -5.29 -5.56 18.75
N SER A 60 -4.70 -6.72 18.48
CA SER A 60 -3.35 -6.78 17.91
C SER A 60 -3.34 -6.44 16.41
N ALA A 61 -2.83 -5.26 16.06
CA ALA A 61 -2.63 -4.84 14.67
C ALA A 61 -1.63 -5.75 13.95
N ASN A 62 -0.61 -6.24 14.67
CA ASN A 62 0.42 -7.14 14.14
C ASN A 62 -0.13 -8.54 13.79
N ARG A 63 -1.34 -8.87 14.29
CA ARG A 63 -2.08 -10.10 13.97
C ARG A 63 -3.30 -9.86 13.07
N GLY A 64 -3.33 -8.74 12.33
CA GLY A 64 -4.40 -8.43 11.39
C GLY A 64 -5.61 -7.71 11.98
N CYS A 65 -5.65 -7.44 13.31
CA CYS A 65 -6.79 -6.82 13.99
C CYS A 65 -6.62 -5.31 14.23
N CYS A 66 -6.00 -4.60 13.27
CA CYS A 66 -5.80 -3.16 13.36
C CYS A 66 -7.12 -2.39 13.46
N ALA A 67 -7.25 -1.52 14.46
CA ALA A 67 -8.42 -0.63 14.64
C ALA A 67 -8.30 0.69 13.87
N GLN A 68 -7.19 0.93 13.18
CA GLN A 68 -6.91 2.16 12.42
C GLN A 68 -6.98 3.45 13.24
N LEU A 69 -6.54 3.40 14.49
CA LEU A 69 -6.51 4.57 15.38
C LEU A 69 -5.70 5.73 14.80
N CYS A 70 -4.65 5.45 14.03
CA CYS A 70 -3.88 6.49 13.32
C CYS A 70 -4.72 7.29 12.29
N ARG A 71 -5.96 6.89 12.00
CA ARG A 71 -6.90 7.60 11.13
C ARG A 71 -7.95 8.40 11.91
N GLN A 72 -7.80 8.50 13.22
CA GLN A 72 -8.65 9.35 14.06
C GLN A 72 -8.09 10.77 14.14
N ARG A 73 -8.92 11.67 14.63
CA ARG A 73 -8.52 13.05 14.94
C ARG A 73 -7.91 13.10 16.34
N TYR A 74 -6.89 13.91 16.51
CA TYR A 74 -6.16 14.08 17.76
C TYR A 74 -5.95 15.56 18.04
N ASP A 75 -5.82 15.86 19.33
CA ASP A 75 -5.34 17.13 19.83
C ASP A 75 -3.85 17.00 20.13
N LEU A 76 -3.06 18.02 19.84
CA LEU A 76 -1.64 18.02 20.13
C LEU A 76 -1.39 18.83 21.40
N LEU A 77 -0.90 18.14 22.43
CA LEU A 77 -0.59 18.72 23.73
C LEU A 77 0.90 18.63 24.03
N ASP A 78 1.41 19.56 24.83
CA ASP A 78 2.75 19.43 25.39
C ASP A 78 2.79 18.45 26.57
N LYS A 79 3.96 18.27 27.18
CA LYS A 79 4.16 17.36 28.31
C LYS A 79 3.38 17.77 29.59
N ASP A 80 2.95 19.01 29.70
CA ASP A 80 2.23 19.58 30.83
C ASP A 80 0.71 19.61 30.56
N GLY A 81 0.27 19.18 29.36
CA GLY A 81 -1.12 19.10 28.96
C GLY A 81 -1.67 20.39 28.35
N ASN A 82 -0.81 21.35 28.01
CA ASN A 82 -1.23 22.58 27.32
C ASN A 82 -1.34 22.36 25.82
N GLU A 83 -2.27 23.05 25.19
CA GLU A 83 -2.46 23.00 23.73
C GLU A 83 -1.24 23.59 23.00
N ILE A 84 -0.76 22.86 21.97
CA ILE A 84 0.26 23.35 21.07
C ILE A 84 -0.42 24.13 19.95
N LEU A 85 0.11 25.34 19.68
CA LEU A 85 -0.39 26.22 18.63
C LEU A 85 0.35 25.94 17.30
N ASP A 86 -0.36 26.14 16.20
CA ASP A 86 0.22 26.12 14.87
C ASP A 86 0.97 27.45 14.53
N ILE A 87 1.46 27.56 13.30
CA ILE A 87 2.20 28.75 12.83
C ILE A 87 1.34 30.04 12.77
N HIS A 88 0.02 29.90 12.89
CA HIS A 88 -0.94 31.02 12.91
C HIS A 88 -1.41 31.35 14.32
N GLY A 89 -0.92 30.64 15.34
CA GLY A 89 -1.31 30.82 16.73
C GLY A 89 -2.61 30.12 17.12
N GLU A 90 -3.13 29.20 16.28
CA GLU A 90 -4.34 28.45 16.55
C GLU A 90 -4.02 27.08 17.16
N PRO A 91 -4.81 26.58 18.13
CA PRO A 91 -4.61 25.26 18.71
C PRO A 91 -4.66 24.16 17.67
N ILE A 92 -3.72 23.22 17.74
CA ILE A 92 -3.72 22.01 16.92
C ILE A 92 -4.72 21.04 17.54
N HIS A 93 -5.99 21.21 17.21
CA HIS A 93 -7.13 20.52 17.78
C HIS A 93 -7.87 19.74 16.71
N GLN A 94 -8.31 18.48 17.03
CA GLN A 94 -9.10 17.61 16.14
C GLN A 94 -8.51 17.44 14.74
N ARG A 95 -7.18 17.23 14.63
CA ARG A 95 -6.45 17.05 13.37
C ARG A 95 -6.07 15.58 13.16
N TYR A 96 -5.94 15.18 11.91
CA TYR A 96 -5.49 13.83 11.51
C TYR A 96 -3.96 13.72 11.57
N LEU A 97 -3.37 13.89 12.76
CA LEU A 97 -1.93 14.04 12.97
C LEU A 97 -1.10 12.83 12.56
N LEU A 98 -1.69 11.63 12.62
CA LEU A 98 -1.02 10.36 12.31
C LEU A 98 -1.47 9.76 10.96
N SER A 99 -2.36 10.43 10.23
CA SER A 99 -2.90 9.94 8.97
C SER A 99 -2.01 10.38 7.81
N LEU A 100 -1.22 9.47 7.29
CA LEU A 100 -0.42 9.69 6.09
C LEU A 100 -1.31 9.73 4.84
N GLN A 101 -0.83 10.41 3.79
CA GLN A 101 -1.43 10.33 2.46
C GLN A 101 -1.38 8.91 1.93
N ASP A 102 -2.30 8.58 1.01
CA ASP A 102 -2.27 7.30 0.34
C ASP A 102 -0.99 7.17 -0.50
N MET A 103 -0.41 5.98 -0.47
CA MET A 103 0.71 5.63 -1.32
C MET A 103 0.23 5.50 -2.77
N ASP A 104 1.00 5.99 -3.71
CA ASP A 104 0.84 5.75 -5.13
C ASP A 104 2.19 5.36 -5.75
N ARG A 105 2.27 4.14 -6.25
CA ARG A 105 3.45 3.59 -6.93
C ARG A 105 3.18 3.29 -8.40
N SER A 106 2.18 3.92 -8.99
CA SER A 106 1.80 3.71 -10.39
C SER A 106 2.95 3.96 -11.37
N LEU A 107 3.80 4.96 -11.09
CA LEU A 107 4.96 5.29 -11.92
C LEU A 107 6.10 4.27 -11.83
N TYR A 108 6.08 3.38 -10.84
CA TYR A 108 7.16 2.41 -10.60
C TYR A 108 6.77 0.97 -10.93
N LEU A 109 5.62 0.75 -11.61
CA LEU A 109 5.16 -0.60 -11.90
C LEU A 109 6.13 -1.41 -12.75
N ALA A 110 6.74 -0.78 -13.76
CA ALA A 110 7.71 -1.45 -14.63
C ALA A 110 8.93 -1.92 -13.82
N GLU A 111 9.51 -1.03 -13.01
CA GLU A 111 10.68 -1.36 -12.17
C GLU A 111 10.33 -2.39 -11.09
N MET A 112 9.10 -2.40 -10.59
CA MET A 112 8.64 -3.42 -9.64
C MET A 112 8.54 -4.80 -10.30
N ILE A 113 8.03 -4.88 -11.53
CA ILE A 113 8.01 -6.12 -12.33
C ILE A 113 9.43 -6.60 -12.58
N GLU A 114 10.34 -5.73 -13.02
CA GLU A 114 11.75 -6.05 -13.23
C GLU A 114 12.47 -6.49 -11.95
N ALA A 115 12.04 -5.99 -10.80
CA ALA A 115 12.55 -6.42 -9.50
C ALA A 115 11.99 -7.77 -9.03
N GLY A 116 11.07 -8.39 -9.79
CA GLY A 116 10.51 -9.71 -9.51
C GLY A 116 9.15 -9.71 -8.79
N VAL A 117 8.48 -8.55 -8.68
CA VAL A 117 7.12 -8.49 -8.14
C VAL A 117 6.13 -9.06 -9.15
N THR A 118 5.37 -10.07 -8.75
CA THR A 118 4.38 -10.74 -9.61
C THR A 118 2.94 -10.41 -9.24
N THR A 119 2.73 -9.85 -8.06
CA THR A 119 1.39 -9.54 -7.53
C THR A 119 1.35 -8.14 -6.94
N PHE A 120 0.38 -7.35 -7.36
CA PHE A 120 0.21 -5.96 -6.92
C PHE A 120 -0.98 -5.85 -5.97
N LYS A 121 -0.70 -5.31 -4.77
CA LYS A 121 -1.70 -5.18 -3.71
C LYS A 121 -2.17 -3.75 -3.57
N ILE A 122 -3.49 -3.56 -3.63
CA ILE A 122 -4.16 -2.30 -3.35
C ILE A 122 -4.74 -2.36 -1.93
N GLU A 123 -4.38 -1.41 -1.07
CA GLU A 123 -4.97 -1.28 0.26
C GLU A 123 -6.28 -0.49 0.15
N GLY A 124 -7.39 -1.19 0.33
CA GLY A 124 -8.74 -0.61 0.22
C GLY A 124 -9.58 -0.76 1.50
N ARG A 125 -8.96 -1.08 2.64
CA ARG A 125 -9.69 -1.25 3.90
C ARG A 125 -10.37 0.05 4.31
N LEU A 126 -11.67 -0.02 4.62
CA LEU A 126 -12.54 1.11 4.94
C LEU A 126 -12.70 2.14 3.80
N LYS A 127 -12.28 1.79 2.59
CA LYS A 127 -12.60 2.55 1.38
C LYS A 127 -13.92 2.07 0.79
N ASP A 128 -14.61 2.95 0.08
CA ASP A 128 -15.87 2.62 -0.56
C ASP A 128 -15.66 1.84 -1.88
N ARG A 129 -16.78 1.40 -2.45
CA ARG A 129 -16.80 0.65 -3.70
C ARG A 129 -16.24 1.48 -4.86
N ASP A 130 -16.53 2.77 -4.91
CA ASP A 130 -16.14 3.64 -6.03
C ASP A 130 -14.63 3.87 -6.02
N TYR A 131 -14.04 4.04 -4.83
CA TYR A 131 -12.59 4.05 -4.68
C TYR A 131 -11.96 2.77 -5.24
N VAL A 132 -12.43 1.60 -4.78
CA VAL A 132 -11.84 0.31 -5.19
C VAL A 132 -11.99 0.13 -6.70
N THR A 133 -13.17 0.41 -7.25
CA THR A 133 -13.42 0.28 -8.69
C THR A 133 -12.50 1.18 -9.50
N ASN A 134 -12.37 2.44 -9.10
CA ASN A 134 -11.54 3.43 -9.81
C ASN A 134 -10.04 3.05 -9.77
N ILE A 135 -9.52 2.70 -8.60
CA ILE A 135 -8.10 2.36 -8.43
C ILE A 135 -7.75 1.04 -9.13
N VAL A 136 -8.58 0.02 -9.00
CA VAL A 136 -8.35 -1.27 -9.70
C VAL A 136 -8.37 -1.06 -11.22
N ALA A 137 -9.33 -0.29 -11.75
CA ALA A 137 -9.40 0.02 -13.17
C ALA A 137 -8.15 0.79 -13.65
N TYR A 138 -7.69 1.76 -12.86
CA TYR A 138 -6.49 2.54 -13.16
C TYR A 138 -5.24 1.65 -13.27
N TYR A 139 -4.98 0.84 -12.25
CA TYR A 139 -3.82 -0.06 -12.27
C TYR A 139 -3.93 -1.13 -13.33
N ARG A 140 -5.13 -1.63 -13.62
CA ARG A 140 -5.33 -2.60 -14.71
C ARG A 140 -4.99 -1.99 -16.08
N GLN A 141 -5.41 -0.77 -16.35
CA GLN A 141 -5.06 -0.07 -17.60
C GLN A 141 -3.55 0.14 -17.72
N LEU A 142 -2.86 0.55 -16.63
CA LEU A 142 -1.41 0.70 -16.64
C LEU A 142 -0.70 -0.63 -16.94
N LEU A 143 -1.14 -1.72 -16.34
CA LEU A 143 -0.57 -3.05 -16.58
C LEU A 143 -0.82 -3.51 -18.01
N ASP A 144 -2.01 -3.28 -18.58
CA ASP A 144 -2.31 -3.62 -19.97
C ASP A 144 -1.41 -2.85 -20.94
N GLN A 145 -1.16 -1.56 -20.69
CA GLN A 145 -0.22 -0.76 -21.47
C GLN A 145 1.22 -1.29 -21.37
N LEU A 146 1.67 -1.68 -20.20
CA LEU A 146 2.99 -2.28 -20.01
C LEU A 146 3.12 -3.64 -20.71
N ILE A 147 2.08 -4.46 -20.68
CA ILE A 147 2.04 -5.75 -21.39
C ILE A 147 2.12 -5.53 -22.91
N ASP A 148 1.37 -4.54 -23.43
CA ASP A 148 1.36 -4.22 -24.86
C ASP A 148 2.71 -3.69 -25.37
N SER A 149 3.41 -2.91 -24.54
CA SER A 149 4.70 -2.33 -24.88
C SER A 149 5.88 -3.27 -24.68
N ASN A 150 5.71 -4.38 -23.92
CA ASN A 150 6.81 -5.27 -23.54
C ASN A 150 6.56 -6.71 -24.03
N GLN A 151 7.30 -7.13 -25.05
CA GLN A 151 7.18 -8.47 -25.65
C GLN A 151 7.42 -9.62 -24.65
N TYR A 152 8.24 -9.44 -23.63
CA TYR A 152 8.52 -10.46 -22.63
C TYR A 152 7.32 -10.72 -21.71
N LEU A 153 6.45 -9.73 -21.49
CA LEU A 153 5.26 -9.87 -20.66
C LEU A 153 4.06 -10.46 -21.44
N GLN A 154 4.05 -10.36 -22.77
CA GLN A 154 2.91 -10.79 -23.60
C GLN A 154 2.67 -12.30 -23.54
N SER A 155 3.69 -13.10 -23.34
CA SER A 155 3.58 -14.57 -23.34
C SER A 155 3.00 -15.15 -22.05
N SER A 156 3.04 -14.43 -20.94
CA SER A 156 2.68 -14.93 -19.60
C SER A 156 1.52 -14.17 -18.94
N SER A 157 1.04 -13.11 -19.56
CA SER A 157 0.07 -12.21 -18.93
C SER A 157 -1.30 -12.27 -19.62
N ILE A 158 -2.35 -12.20 -18.81
CA ILE A 158 -3.73 -12.12 -19.27
C ILE A 158 -4.14 -10.66 -19.35
N LYS A 159 -4.43 -10.18 -20.55
CA LYS A 159 -5.02 -8.85 -20.73
C LYS A 159 -6.44 -8.80 -20.20
N SER A 160 -6.84 -7.63 -19.71
CA SER A 160 -8.21 -7.40 -19.32
C SER A 160 -9.13 -7.45 -20.54
N ILE A 161 -10.23 -8.17 -20.42
CA ILE A 161 -11.34 -8.15 -21.38
C ILE A 161 -12.40 -7.10 -21.00
N TYR A 162 -12.26 -6.43 -19.86
CA TYR A 162 -13.23 -5.47 -19.36
C TYR A 162 -13.04 -4.11 -20.03
N GLN A 163 -14.14 -3.56 -20.51
CA GLN A 163 -14.20 -2.17 -20.96
C GLN A 163 -14.83 -1.32 -19.86
N TYR A 164 -14.14 -0.26 -19.49
CA TYR A 164 -14.66 0.69 -18.51
C TYR A 164 -15.42 1.80 -19.22
N ASN A 165 -16.58 2.17 -18.69
CA ASN A 165 -17.40 3.29 -19.19
C ASN A 165 -17.02 4.63 -18.57
N PHE A 166 -15.87 4.70 -17.89
CA PHE A 166 -15.34 5.89 -17.25
C PHE A 166 -13.81 5.94 -17.43
N ALA A 167 -13.23 7.14 -17.25
CA ALA A 167 -11.77 7.33 -17.23
C ALA A 167 -11.28 7.23 -15.77
N PRO A 168 -10.54 6.16 -15.42
CA PRO A 168 -10.00 6.01 -14.07
C PRO A 168 -9.00 7.14 -13.76
N ASN A 169 -9.12 7.70 -12.55
CA ASN A 169 -8.23 8.76 -12.10
C ASN A 169 -7.96 8.61 -10.59
N PRO A 170 -6.74 8.24 -10.17
CA PRO A 170 -6.42 8.05 -8.76
C PRO A 170 -6.56 9.33 -7.94
N ALA A 171 -6.36 10.52 -8.55
CA ALA A 171 -6.49 11.80 -7.85
C ALA A 171 -7.93 12.14 -7.42
N LYS A 172 -8.95 11.43 -7.92
CA LYS A 172 -10.35 11.68 -7.56
C LYS A 172 -10.81 10.92 -6.30
N THR A 173 -9.95 10.10 -5.71
CA THR A 173 -10.29 9.18 -4.63
C THR A 173 -9.64 9.53 -3.29
N PHE A 174 -9.04 10.71 -3.17
CA PHE A 174 -8.51 11.20 -1.91
C PHE A 174 -9.61 11.82 -1.05
N HIS A 175 -9.82 11.26 0.12
CA HIS A 175 -10.60 11.84 1.20
C HIS A 175 -9.74 12.01 2.45
#